data_28298924067fd0943e5b5935d244318c
#
_entry.id   28298924067fd0943e5b5935d244318c
#
_cell.length_a   1.000
_cell.length_b   1.000
_cell.length_c   1.000
_cell.angle_alpha   90.00
_cell.angle_beta   90.00
_cell.angle_gamma   90.00
#
_symmetry.space_group_name_H-M   'P 1'
#
loop_
_entity.id
_entity.type
_entity.pdbx_description
1 polymer ?
#
loop_
_entity_poly.entity_id
_entity_poly.type
_entity_poly.pdbx_seq_one_letter_code
_entity_poly.pdbx_strand_id
1 'polypeptide(L)'
;MRKTLVIVGAGFSGTVLAANLLRSSPAQGADIVLIERNGAMGRGVAYAERDFPYLLNVPAARLSADSRDPLQFLHYAQARLPNVNGEDFLPRALYGDYLQEILCSAEREAPANARLLRVFGEVTGILRAAGGRPLAAQLADRAPIAADIVILALGNPPAPLPAWADELRGHSAFRQDPRDLPKTLSAEHSVLIVGNGLTMADAVSALSRHADRIPTLHTLSRRGLIPKPQTTFHANAMRGSGEALLAHTHSLRKLLRECRTLAREVEKLGGDWREAVAFIRNLAPSLWRQLPEVERRRFERHLHVHWDIYRHRLPPQLMARIETLRRSGKLRIMAGRIQRVIARDQQLQVSWRPRGGDNAASLTVDLVVNAIGPNYAIERSVDPLFVSLREAGLVSADALNLGLRTGRFGACVDAQGCASRHLYYLGPMLRADHLDATAAAELRDHAERLASHLADARL
;
A
#
# COMPACT_ATOMS: atom_id res chain seq x y z
N MET A 1 -16.18 -30.20 14.45
CA MET A 1 -16.54 -28.78 14.79
C MET A 1 -16.02 -27.88 13.70
N ARG A 2 -16.80 -26.90 13.21
CA ARG A 2 -16.30 -25.93 12.21
C ARG A 2 -15.17 -25.10 12.81
N LYS A 3 -14.14 -24.78 12.00
CA LYS A 3 -13.08 -23.86 12.42
C LYS A 3 -13.56 -22.42 12.29
N THR A 4 -13.17 -21.58 13.23
CA THR A 4 -13.41 -20.14 13.18
C THR A 4 -12.14 -19.42 12.75
N LEU A 5 -12.20 -18.82 11.55
CA LEU A 5 -11.12 -17.98 10.99
C LEU A 5 -11.55 -16.52 11.07
N VAL A 6 -10.83 -15.73 11.84
CA VAL A 6 -11.10 -14.30 12.00
C VAL A 6 -10.14 -13.51 11.13
N ILE A 7 -10.67 -12.71 10.20
CA ILE A 7 -9.93 -11.82 9.33
C ILE A 7 -10.16 -10.38 9.80
N VAL A 8 -9.10 -9.71 10.24
CA VAL A 8 -9.14 -8.33 10.74
C VAL A 8 -8.78 -7.38 9.62
N GLY A 9 -9.76 -6.62 9.15
CA GLY A 9 -9.68 -5.72 8.00
C GLY A 9 -10.29 -6.32 6.73
N ALA A 10 -11.32 -5.65 6.21
CA ALA A 10 -12.05 -6.05 4.99
C ALA A 10 -11.74 -5.13 3.79
N GLY A 11 -10.50 -4.65 3.68
CA GLY A 11 -9.96 -4.04 2.48
C GLY A 11 -9.64 -5.09 1.42
N PHE A 12 -8.76 -4.77 0.46
CA PHE A 12 -8.36 -5.68 -0.62
C PHE A 12 -7.93 -7.05 -0.10
N SER A 13 -6.92 -7.09 0.76
CA SER A 13 -6.31 -8.34 1.23
C SER A 13 -7.30 -9.25 1.96
N GLY A 14 -8.05 -8.68 2.91
CA GLY A 14 -9.03 -9.47 3.69
C GLY A 14 -10.19 -9.94 2.85
N THR A 15 -10.66 -9.14 1.91
CA THR A 15 -11.75 -9.50 0.97
C THR A 15 -11.34 -10.62 0.02
N VAL A 16 -10.17 -10.51 -0.59
CA VAL A 16 -9.65 -11.54 -1.51
C VAL A 16 -9.37 -12.84 -0.76
N LEU A 17 -8.82 -12.76 0.46
CA LEU A 17 -8.62 -13.94 1.30
C LEU A 17 -9.95 -14.60 1.69
N ALA A 18 -10.94 -13.82 2.14
CA ALA A 18 -12.25 -14.35 2.50
C ALA A 18 -12.93 -15.04 1.32
N ALA A 19 -12.88 -14.43 0.12
CA ALA A 19 -13.43 -15.02 -1.10
C ALA A 19 -12.74 -16.35 -1.47
N ASN A 20 -11.41 -16.42 -1.34
CA ASN A 20 -10.67 -17.66 -1.61
C ASN A 20 -10.98 -18.75 -0.56
N LEU A 21 -11.08 -18.41 0.73
CA LEU A 21 -11.44 -19.34 1.79
C LEU A 21 -12.87 -19.88 1.63
N LEU A 22 -13.81 -19.05 1.19
CA LEU A 22 -15.18 -19.49 0.88
C LEU A 22 -15.19 -20.53 -0.25
N ARG A 23 -14.41 -20.32 -1.32
CA ARG A 23 -14.33 -21.23 -2.46
C ARG A 23 -13.55 -22.50 -2.17
N SER A 24 -12.53 -22.45 -1.31
CA SER A 24 -11.64 -23.57 -0.96
C SER A 24 -11.82 -24.09 0.44
N SER A 25 -13.05 -24.03 0.98
CA SER A 25 -13.33 -24.36 2.39
C SER A 25 -12.67 -25.66 2.85
N PRO A 26 -12.08 -25.66 4.06
CA PRO A 26 -11.55 -26.88 4.67
C PRO A 26 -12.62 -27.99 4.73
N ALA A 27 -12.23 -29.24 4.56
CA ALA A 27 -13.15 -30.39 4.62
C ALA A 27 -14.02 -30.44 5.89
N GLN A 28 -13.49 -29.92 7.01
CA GLN A 28 -14.20 -29.82 8.29
C GLN A 28 -15.21 -28.66 8.35
N GLY A 29 -15.22 -27.79 7.34
CA GLY A 29 -15.99 -26.56 7.28
C GLY A 29 -15.35 -25.39 8.05
N ALA A 30 -15.76 -24.17 7.67
CA ALA A 30 -15.23 -22.94 8.25
C ALA A 30 -16.31 -21.88 8.48
N ASP A 31 -16.25 -21.23 9.63
CA ASP A 31 -16.90 -19.95 9.90
C ASP A 31 -15.84 -18.85 9.67
N ILE A 32 -15.98 -18.07 8.60
CA ILE A 32 -15.08 -16.98 8.23
C ILE A 32 -15.68 -15.71 8.79
N VAL A 33 -15.06 -15.13 9.81
CA VAL A 33 -15.47 -13.87 10.43
C VAL A 33 -14.65 -12.75 9.84
N LEU A 34 -15.26 -11.91 9.03
CA LEU A 34 -14.61 -10.75 8.40
C LEU A 34 -14.97 -9.48 9.17
N ILE A 35 -13.97 -8.81 9.75
CA ILE A 35 -14.15 -7.64 10.62
C ILE A 35 -13.69 -6.37 9.89
N GLU A 36 -14.54 -5.33 9.90
CA GLU A 36 -14.22 -4.02 9.30
C GLU A 36 -14.65 -2.88 10.24
N ARG A 37 -13.75 -1.94 10.48
CA ARG A 37 -14.03 -0.79 11.36
C ARG A 37 -14.78 0.35 10.66
N ASN A 38 -14.62 0.51 9.34
CA ASN A 38 -15.13 1.67 8.58
C ASN A 38 -16.44 1.39 7.80
N GLY A 39 -17.12 0.32 8.08
CA GLY A 39 -18.49 0.04 7.59
C GLY A 39 -18.62 -0.47 6.15
N ALA A 40 -17.63 -0.34 5.29
CA ALA A 40 -17.72 -0.75 3.87
C ALA A 40 -16.73 -1.87 3.53
N MET A 41 -17.17 -3.11 3.67
CA MET A 41 -16.37 -4.28 3.27
C MET A 41 -16.06 -4.26 1.77
N GLY A 42 -14.89 -4.75 1.37
CA GLY A 42 -14.40 -4.76 0.00
C GLY A 42 -13.63 -3.49 -0.40
N ARG A 43 -13.87 -2.36 0.23
CA ARG A 43 -13.31 -1.07 -0.19
C ARG A 43 -12.02 -0.72 0.54
N GLY A 44 -12.00 -0.88 1.85
CA GLY A 44 -10.90 -0.39 2.68
C GLY A 44 -10.61 1.09 2.42
N VAL A 45 -9.48 1.57 2.95
CA VAL A 45 -9.08 2.97 2.79
C VAL A 45 -8.76 3.35 1.34
N ALA A 46 -8.25 2.40 0.55
CA ALA A 46 -7.73 2.69 -0.80
C ALA A 46 -8.82 2.91 -1.86
N TYR A 47 -10.00 2.35 -1.67
CA TYR A 47 -11.07 2.29 -2.68
C TYR A 47 -12.41 2.83 -2.17
N ALA A 48 -12.45 3.44 -0.98
CA ALA A 48 -13.67 3.94 -0.35
C ALA A 48 -14.10 5.32 -0.87
N GLU A 49 -13.15 6.15 -1.35
CA GLU A 49 -13.40 7.53 -1.75
C GLU A 49 -14.35 7.61 -2.94
N ARG A 50 -15.39 8.46 -2.82
CA ARG A 50 -16.44 8.66 -3.83
C ARG A 50 -16.57 10.11 -4.31
N ASP A 51 -16.14 11.07 -3.49
CA ASP A 51 -16.29 12.50 -3.80
C ASP A 51 -15.31 12.93 -4.90
N PHE A 52 -14.21 12.23 -5.06
CA PHE A 52 -13.22 12.47 -6.09
C PHE A 52 -12.81 11.17 -6.81
N PRO A 53 -12.82 11.15 -8.16
CA PRO A 53 -12.53 9.96 -8.94
C PRO A 53 -11.00 9.70 -9.05
N TYR A 54 -10.35 9.38 -7.92
CA TYR A 54 -8.95 8.98 -7.94
C TYR A 54 -8.74 7.78 -8.87
N LEU A 55 -7.74 7.88 -9.72
CA LEU A 55 -7.42 6.82 -10.68
C LEU A 55 -6.58 5.72 -10.03
N LEU A 56 -6.82 4.49 -10.47
CA LEU A 56 -5.89 3.39 -10.29
C LEU A 56 -4.56 3.71 -11.01
N ASN A 57 -3.46 3.24 -10.48
CA ASN A 57 -2.13 3.45 -11.07
C ASN A 57 -1.62 2.23 -11.87
N VAL A 58 -2.52 1.28 -12.13
CA VAL A 58 -2.30 0.06 -12.91
C VAL A 58 -3.43 -0.07 -13.92
N PRO A 59 -3.16 -0.48 -15.18
CA PRO A 59 -4.18 -0.69 -16.20
C PRO A 59 -5.22 -1.75 -15.80
N ALA A 60 -6.43 -1.61 -16.31
CA ALA A 60 -7.58 -2.47 -15.96
C ALA A 60 -7.31 -3.96 -16.20
N ALA A 61 -6.64 -4.33 -17.29
CA ALA A 61 -6.32 -5.73 -17.62
C ALA A 61 -5.31 -6.39 -16.64
N ARG A 62 -4.72 -5.64 -15.70
CA ARG A 62 -3.68 -6.15 -14.78
C ARG A 62 -4.10 -6.12 -13.31
N LEU A 63 -5.39 -5.93 -13.05
CA LEU A 63 -5.92 -5.72 -11.68
C LEU A 63 -6.95 -6.77 -11.24
N SER A 64 -6.97 -7.95 -11.88
CA SER A 64 -7.85 -9.03 -11.41
C SER A 64 -7.52 -9.40 -9.95
N ALA A 65 -8.56 -9.59 -9.14
CA ALA A 65 -8.48 -10.10 -7.79
C ALA A 65 -8.50 -11.65 -7.73
N ASP A 66 -8.66 -12.32 -8.88
CA ASP A 66 -8.62 -13.77 -9.04
C ASP A 66 -7.56 -14.13 -10.10
N SER A 67 -6.54 -14.91 -9.73
CA SER A 67 -5.48 -15.32 -10.67
C SER A 67 -5.97 -16.29 -11.76
N ARG A 68 -7.08 -16.98 -11.52
CA ARG A 68 -7.69 -17.93 -12.46
C ARG A 68 -8.42 -17.23 -13.60
N ASP A 69 -8.85 -15.98 -13.38
CA ASP A 69 -9.42 -15.09 -14.41
C ASP A 69 -8.65 -13.74 -14.43
N PRO A 70 -7.53 -13.67 -15.15
CA PRO A 70 -6.68 -12.47 -15.18
C PRO A 70 -7.38 -11.21 -15.70
N LEU A 71 -8.46 -11.35 -16.47
CA LEU A 71 -9.21 -10.25 -17.06
C LEU A 71 -10.52 -9.92 -16.32
N GLN A 72 -10.81 -10.56 -15.20
CA GLN A 72 -12.08 -10.43 -14.48
C GLN A 72 -12.45 -8.97 -14.16
N PHE A 73 -11.50 -8.17 -13.68
CA PHE A 73 -11.77 -6.74 -13.44
C PHE A 73 -12.04 -5.96 -14.72
N LEU A 74 -11.36 -6.29 -15.82
CA LEU A 74 -11.61 -5.66 -17.12
C LEU A 74 -13.04 -5.99 -17.59
N HIS A 75 -13.45 -7.24 -17.54
CA HIS A 75 -14.82 -7.65 -17.92
C HIS A 75 -15.88 -7.00 -17.03
N TYR A 76 -15.61 -6.92 -15.70
CA TYR A 76 -16.47 -6.21 -14.76
C TYR A 76 -16.65 -4.73 -15.12
N ALA A 77 -15.55 -4.07 -15.51
CA ALA A 77 -15.57 -2.66 -15.89
C ALA A 77 -16.28 -2.43 -17.22
N GLN A 78 -16.02 -3.26 -18.22
CA GLN A 78 -16.68 -3.21 -19.54
C GLN A 78 -18.19 -3.39 -19.46
N ALA A 79 -18.67 -4.21 -18.54
CA ALA A 79 -20.11 -4.38 -18.31
C ALA A 79 -20.81 -3.13 -17.70
N ARG A 80 -20.03 -2.15 -17.19
CA ARG A 80 -20.56 -0.96 -16.47
C ARG A 80 -20.20 0.37 -17.12
N LEU A 81 -19.15 0.42 -17.87
CA LEU A 81 -18.64 1.62 -18.52
C LEU A 81 -18.44 1.35 -20.02
N PRO A 82 -18.94 2.24 -20.90
CA PRO A 82 -18.75 2.10 -22.35
C PRO A 82 -17.27 2.29 -22.71
N ASN A 83 -16.84 1.57 -23.76
CA ASN A 83 -15.55 1.75 -24.43
C ASN A 83 -14.30 1.57 -23.56
N VAL A 84 -14.38 0.82 -22.44
CA VAL A 84 -13.23 0.48 -21.61
C VAL A 84 -12.35 -0.54 -22.32
N ASN A 85 -11.05 -0.25 -22.40
CA ASN A 85 -10.03 -1.17 -22.89
C ASN A 85 -9.04 -1.58 -21.77
N GLY A 86 -8.22 -2.58 -22.04
CA GLY A 86 -7.33 -3.18 -21.05
C GLY A 86 -6.24 -2.23 -20.50
N GLU A 87 -5.88 -1.20 -21.26
CA GLU A 87 -4.82 -0.23 -20.89
C GLU A 87 -5.38 1.00 -20.16
N ASP A 88 -6.69 1.09 -19.95
CA ASP A 88 -7.32 2.22 -19.27
C ASP A 88 -7.04 2.21 -17.76
N PHE A 89 -6.88 3.41 -17.22
CA PHE A 89 -6.75 3.67 -15.78
C PHE A 89 -8.08 4.12 -15.23
N LEU A 90 -8.74 3.23 -14.51
CA LEU A 90 -10.12 3.40 -14.05
C LEU A 90 -10.20 4.04 -12.65
N PRO A 91 -11.36 4.59 -12.25
CA PRO A 91 -11.56 5.11 -10.91
C PRO A 91 -11.38 4.03 -9.82
N ARG A 92 -10.71 4.38 -8.72
CA ARG A 92 -10.53 3.47 -7.56
C ARG A 92 -11.85 3.03 -6.95
N ALA A 93 -12.86 3.89 -7.00
CA ALA A 93 -14.21 3.57 -6.52
C ALA A 93 -14.81 2.36 -7.23
N LEU A 94 -14.65 2.26 -8.57
CA LEU A 94 -15.10 1.12 -9.36
C LEU A 94 -14.42 -0.19 -8.93
N TYR A 95 -13.13 -0.11 -8.59
CA TYR A 95 -12.40 -1.28 -8.10
C TYR A 95 -12.92 -1.74 -6.72
N GLY A 96 -13.29 -0.81 -5.86
CA GLY A 96 -13.95 -1.12 -4.58
C GLY A 96 -15.29 -1.85 -4.78
N ASP A 97 -16.09 -1.43 -5.76
CA ASP A 97 -17.36 -2.09 -6.10
C ASP A 97 -17.13 -3.50 -6.68
N TYR A 98 -16.10 -3.66 -7.51
CA TYR A 98 -15.66 -4.96 -8.00
C TYR A 98 -15.28 -5.92 -6.87
N LEU A 99 -14.53 -5.46 -5.87
CA LEU A 99 -14.15 -6.28 -4.73
C LEU A 99 -15.36 -6.71 -3.88
N GLN A 100 -16.37 -5.85 -3.75
CA GLN A 100 -17.64 -6.22 -3.11
C GLN A 100 -18.36 -7.33 -3.89
N GLU A 101 -18.41 -7.22 -5.22
CA GLU A 101 -19.02 -8.26 -6.07
C GLU A 101 -18.28 -9.59 -5.96
N ILE A 102 -16.92 -9.57 -5.91
CA ILE A 102 -16.10 -10.77 -5.69
C ILE A 102 -16.50 -11.49 -4.41
N LEU A 103 -16.65 -10.74 -3.32
CA LEU A 103 -17.02 -11.30 -2.02
C LEU A 103 -18.43 -11.87 -2.04
N CYS A 104 -19.40 -11.14 -2.61
CA CYS A 104 -20.78 -11.60 -2.74
C CYS A 104 -20.90 -12.83 -3.64
N SER A 105 -20.15 -12.89 -4.74
CA SER A 105 -20.13 -14.06 -5.62
C SER A 105 -19.56 -15.27 -4.91
N ALA A 106 -18.41 -15.12 -4.24
CA ALA A 106 -17.81 -16.20 -3.48
C ALA A 106 -18.72 -16.74 -2.37
N GLU A 107 -19.50 -15.86 -1.74
CA GLU A 107 -20.47 -16.25 -0.71
C GLU A 107 -21.66 -17.05 -1.30
N ARG A 108 -22.19 -16.63 -2.46
CA ARG A 108 -23.26 -17.36 -3.15
C ARG A 108 -22.82 -18.75 -3.64
N GLU A 109 -21.55 -18.86 -4.04
CA GLU A 109 -20.94 -20.09 -4.58
C GLU A 109 -20.35 -20.98 -3.48
N ALA A 110 -20.32 -20.51 -2.23
CA ALA A 110 -19.71 -21.23 -1.12
C ALA A 110 -20.42 -22.56 -0.84
N PRO A 111 -19.67 -23.64 -0.55
CA PRO A 111 -20.25 -24.90 -0.14
C PRO A 111 -20.95 -24.77 1.22
N ALA A 112 -21.95 -25.62 1.49
CA ALA A 112 -22.79 -25.56 2.69
C ALA A 112 -22.01 -25.62 4.03
N ASN A 113 -20.78 -26.11 4.00
CA ASN A 113 -19.89 -26.15 5.16
C ASN A 113 -19.04 -24.88 5.38
N ALA A 114 -19.10 -23.90 4.48
CA ALA A 114 -18.44 -22.59 4.63
C ALA A 114 -19.47 -21.48 4.85
N ARG A 115 -19.18 -20.57 5.77
CA ARG A 115 -20.07 -19.46 6.10
C ARG A 115 -19.29 -18.19 6.33
N LEU A 116 -19.75 -17.06 5.75
CA LEU A 116 -19.22 -15.72 6.00
C LEU A 116 -20.04 -15.01 7.08
N LEU A 117 -19.37 -14.51 8.09
CA LEU A 117 -19.93 -13.68 9.14
C LEU A 117 -19.30 -12.29 9.06
N ARG A 118 -20.10 -11.27 8.77
CA ARG A 118 -19.66 -9.87 8.71
C ARG A 118 -19.81 -9.21 10.07
N VAL A 119 -18.70 -8.65 10.57
CA VAL A 119 -18.68 -7.93 11.85
C VAL A 119 -18.17 -6.51 11.60
N PHE A 120 -18.93 -5.52 12.03
CA PHE A 120 -18.50 -4.14 12.04
C PHE A 120 -18.02 -3.76 13.43
N GLY A 121 -16.78 -3.26 13.51
CA GLY A 121 -16.14 -2.89 14.77
C GLY A 121 -14.63 -2.81 14.65
N GLU A 122 -14.01 -2.13 15.61
CA GLU A 122 -12.57 -1.98 15.69
C GLU A 122 -11.97 -3.07 16.57
N VAL A 123 -11.00 -3.82 16.04
CA VAL A 123 -10.21 -4.77 16.81
C VAL A 123 -9.05 -4.02 17.46
N THR A 124 -9.00 -4.04 18.77
CA THR A 124 -8.01 -3.32 19.60
C THR A 124 -6.92 -4.24 20.17
N GLY A 125 -7.10 -5.57 20.08
CA GLY A 125 -6.11 -6.52 20.56
C GLY A 125 -6.37 -7.94 20.09
N ILE A 126 -5.34 -8.78 20.22
CA ILE A 126 -5.44 -10.22 20.05
C ILE A 126 -4.99 -10.84 21.36
N LEU A 127 -5.87 -11.65 21.96
CA LEU A 127 -5.66 -12.31 23.24
C LEU A 127 -5.36 -13.79 23.03
N ARG A 128 -4.54 -14.38 23.91
CA ARG A 128 -4.50 -15.82 24.08
C ARG A 128 -5.77 -16.23 24.83
N ALA A 129 -6.59 -17.06 24.24
CA ALA A 129 -7.85 -17.47 24.87
C ALA A 129 -7.64 -18.61 25.85
N ALA A 130 -8.30 -18.55 26.98
CA ALA A 130 -8.40 -19.66 27.94
C ALA A 130 -9.56 -20.57 27.50
N GLY A 131 -9.31 -21.86 27.29
CA GLY A 131 -10.35 -22.86 27.05
C GLY A 131 -10.78 -23.05 25.58
N GLY A 132 -10.16 -23.98 24.90
CA GLY A 132 -10.63 -24.59 23.66
C GLY A 132 -10.15 -23.96 22.35
N ARG A 133 -10.05 -22.65 22.21
CA ARG A 133 -9.51 -21.98 21.04
C ARG A 133 -8.27 -21.16 21.38
N PRO A 134 -7.24 -21.11 20.49
CA PRO A 134 -5.94 -20.53 20.83
C PRO A 134 -5.92 -19.02 20.94
N LEU A 135 -6.78 -18.31 20.20
CA LEU A 135 -6.81 -16.86 20.14
C LEU A 135 -8.22 -16.28 20.27
N ALA A 136 -8.30 -15.00 20.62
CA ALA A 136 -9.52 -14.22 20.53
C ALA A 136 -9.22 -12.81 20.01
N ALA A 137 -10.02 -12.31 19.07
CA ALA A 137 -9.99 -10.93 18.62
C ALA A 137 -10.80 -10.06 19.58
N GLN A 138 -10.14 -9.13 20.25
CA GLN A 138 -10.78 -8.17 21.16
C GLN A 138 -11.30 -6.99 20.35
N LEU A 139 -12.59 -6.70 20.50
CA LEU A 139 -13.23 -5.53 19.88
C LEU A 139 -13.39 -4.41 20.93
N ALA A 140 -13.45 -3.17 20.44
CA ALA A 140 -13.55 -1.99 21.31
C ALA A 140 -14.88 -1.93 22.07
N ASP A 141 -15.98 -2.43 21.47
CA ASP A 141 -17.37 -2.18 21.90
C ASP A 141 -18.16 -3.44 22.27
N ARG A 142 -17.54 -4.63 22.22
CA ARG A 142 -18.23 -5.91 22.48
C ARG A 142 -17.31 -7.02 22.95
N ALA A 143 -17.90 -8.18 23.29
CA ALA A 143 -17.16 -9.36 23.73
C ALA A 143 -16.16 -9.84 22.65
N PRO A 144 -14.99 -10.35 23.07
CA PRO A 144 -14.00 -10.92 22.16
C PRO A 144 -14.55 -12.08 21.33
N ILE A 145 -14.11 -12.19 20.10
CA ILE A 145 -14.46 -13.30 19.19
C ILE A 145 -13.35 -14.35 19.25
N ALA A 146 -13.68 -15.52 19.80
CA ALA A 146 -12.75 -16.65 19.88
C ALA A 146 -12.48 -17.22 18.47
N ALA A 147 -11.23 -17.52 18.18
CA ALA A 147 -10.75 -17.95 16.87
C ALA A 147 -9.75 -19.11 16.95
N ASP A 148 -9.85 -20.04 16.00
CA ASP A 148 -8.81 -21.04 15.76
C ASP A 148 -7.62 -20.40 15.04
N ILE A 149 -7.90 -19.44 14.16
CA ILE A 149 -6.92 -18.69 13.40
C ILE A 149 -7.33 -17.22 13.31
N VAL A 150 -6.37 -16.32 13.48
CA VAL A 150 -6.53 -14.89 13.24
C VAL A 150 -5.61 -14.46 12.10
N ILE A 151 -6.16 -13.72 11.13
CA ILE A 151 -5.41 -13.15 10.03
C ILE A 151 -5.52 -11.62 10.08
N LEU A 152 -4.39 -10.95 10.23
CA LEU A 152 -4.29 -9.49 10.25
C LEU A 152 -4.18 -8.99 8.82
N ALA A 153 -5.27 -8.45 8.25
CA ALA A 153 -5.35 -7.89 6.90
C ALA A 153 -5.49 -6.36 6.92
N LEU A 154 -4.63 -5.69 7.69
CA LEU A 154 -4.79 -4.30 8.15
C LEU A 154 -4.54 -3.21 7.10
N GLY A 155 -4.05 -3.58 5.90
CA GLY A 155 -3.72 -2.61 4.86
C GLY A 155 -2.52 -1.71 5.21
N ASN A 156 -2.45 -0.53 4.58
CA ASN A 156 -1.41 0.45 4.87
C ASN A 156 -1.71 1.16 6.20
N PRO A 157 -0.74 1.21 7.13
CA PRO A 157 -0.85 2.05 8.30
C PRO A 157 -0.89 3.54 7.91
N PRO A 158 -1.41 4.42 8.78
CA PRO A 158 -1.41 5.86 8.51
C PRO A 158 0.02 6.40 8.39
N ALA A 159 0.16 7.53 7.69
CA ALA A 159 1.41 8.26 7.67
C ALA A 159 1.80 8.70 9.10
N PRO A 160 3.09 8.66 9.48
CA PRO A 160 3.50 9.15 10.78
C PRO A 160 3.32 10.67 10.84
N LEU A 161 3.06 11.20 12.02
CA LEU A 161 3.16 12.62 12.26
C LEU A 161 4.65 12.98 12.28
N PRO A 162 5.13 13.87 11.38
CA PRO A 162 6.51 14.31 11.42
C PRO A 162 6.80 15.17 12.66
N ALA A 163 8.01 15.08 13.22
CA ALA A 163 8.38 15.85 14.39
C ALA A 163 8.17 17.37 14.26
N TRP A 164 8.32 17.92 13.05
CA TRP A 164 8.06 19.34 12.78
C TRP A 164 6.56 19.71 12.81
N ALA A 165 5.67 18.72 12.88
CA ALA A 165 4.20 18.90 12.89
C ALA A 165 3.57 18.59 14.26
N ASP A 166 4.34 18.28 15.28
CA ASP A 166 3.79 17.93 16.61
C ASP A 166 2.94 19.07 17.19
N GLU A 167 3.38 20.32 17.03
CA GLU A 167 2.65 21.52 17.48
C GLU A 167 1.44 21.87 16.60
N LEU A 168 1.29 21.18 15.45
CA LEU A 168 0.22 21.44 14.48
C LEU A 168 -0.96 20.46 14.59
N ARG A 169 -0.97 19.61 15.62
CA ARG A 169 -2.10 18.68 15.84
C ARG A 169 -3.40 19.43 16.00
N GLY A 170 -4.37 19.14 15.12
CA GLY A 170 -5.67 19.81 15.12
C GLY A 170 -5.67 21.23 14.55
N HIS A 171 -4.55 21.76 14.07
CA HIS A 171 -4.50 23.07 13.44
C HIS A 171 -5.22 23.07 12.08
N SER A 172 -6.09 24.07 11.83
CA SER A 172 -6.93 24.16 10.63
C SER A 172 -6.16 24.22 9.31
N ALA A 173 -4.92 24.74 9.33
CA ALA A 173 -4.04 24.82 8.16
C ALA A 173 -3.13 23.57 7.99
N PHE A 174 -3.30 22.50 8.79
CA PHE A 174 -2.55 21.25 8.64
C PHE A 174 -3.47 20.06 8.40
N ARG A 175 -3.12 19.21 7.44
CA ARG A 175 -3.80 17.94 7.18
C ARG A 175 -2.84 16.79 7.34
N GLN A 176 -3.07 16.00 8.38
CA GLN A 176 -2.33 14.76 8.64
C GLN A 176 -2.74 13.66 7.64
N ASP A 177 -4.02 13.59 7.29
CA ASP A 177 -4.53 12.69 6.26
C ASP A 177 -4.64 13.46 4.93
N PRO A 178 -3.91 13.06 3.88
CA PRO A 178 -3.94 13.71 2.58
C PRO A 178 -5.27 13.53 1.82
N ARG A 179 -6.22 12.77 2.35
CA ARG A 179 -7.58 12.62 1.82
C ARG A 179 -8.55 13.66 2.37
N ASP A 180 -8.23 14.22 3.54
CA ASP A 180 -9.01 15.28 4.17
C ASP A 180 -8.63 16.66 3.61
N LEU A 181 -8.91 16.87 2.32
CA LEU A 181 -8.62 18.13 1.63
C LEU A 181 -9.82 19.08 1.68
N PRO A 182 -9.60 20.38 2.00
CA PRO A 182 -10.68 21.38 2.00
C PRO A 182 -11.28 21.54 0.60
N LYS A 183 -12.60 21.58 0.53
CA LYS A 183 -13.35 21.81 -0.72
C LYS A 183 -13.41 23.30 -1.13
N THR A 184 -12.98 24.21 -0.24
CA THR A 184 -13.18 25.67 -0.33
C THR A 184 -11.94 26.46 -0.74
N LEU A 185 -10.86 25.78 -1.17
CA LEU A 185 -9.65 26.49 -1.62
C LEU A 185 -9.90 27.25 -2.91
N SER A 186 -9.32 28.46 -3.01
CA SER A 186 -9.40 29.35 -4.17
C SER A 186 -8.03 29.49 -4.84
N ALA A 187 -7.99 30.21 -5.98
CA ALA A 187 -6.78 30.49 -6.73
C ALA A 187 -5.75 31.34 -5.97
N GLU A 188 -6.20 32.08 -4.93
CA GLU A 188 -5.36 32.94 -4.08
C GLU A 188 -4.61 32.16 -3.00
N HIS A 189 -5.10 30.96 -2.65
CA HIS A 189 -4.46 30.13 -1.63
C HIS A 189 -3.19 29.46 -2.15
N SER A 190 -2.30 29.19 -1.19
CA SER A 190 -1.04 28.48 -1.38
C SER A 190 -1.02 27.21 -0.55
N VAL A 191 -0.67 26.08 -1.15
CA VAL A 191 -0.67 24.76 -0.50
C VAL A 191 0.71 24.12 -0.62
N LEU A 192 1.25 23.61 0.50
CA LEU A 192 2.44 22.78 0.52
C LEU A 192 2.06 21.31 0.75
N ILE A 193 2.41 20.45 -0.18
CA ILE A 193 2.28 18.99 -0.05
C ILE A 193 3.66 18.42 0.30
N VAL A 194 3.78 17.77 1.47
CA VAL A 194 5.03 17.18 1.95
C VAL A 194 5.09 15.71 1.58
N GLY A 195 5.96 15.38 0.62
CA GLY A 195 6.07 14.09 -0.04
C GLY A 195 5.81 14.22 -1.54
N ASN A 196 6.50 13.43 -2.38
CA ASN A 196 6.40 13.51 -3.84
C ASN A 196 6.02 12.16 -4.49
N GLY A 197 5.40 11.26 -3.72
CA GLY A 197 4.93 9.96 -4.19
C GLY A 197 3.56 9.99 -4.88
N LEU A 198 2.93 8.82 -4.98
CA LEU A 198 1.56 8.70 -5.55
C LEU A 198 0.53 9.51 -4.76
N THR A 199 0.66 9.59 -3.44
CA THR A 199 -0.22 10.39 -2.58
C THR A 199 -0.17 11.88 -2.92
N MET A 200 1.02 12.42 -3.23
CA MET A 200 1.15 13.79 -3.73
C MET A 200 0.39 13.99 -5.05
N ALA A 201 0.52 13.03 -5.96
CA ALA A 201 -0.15 13.13 -7.25
C ALA A 201 -1.68 13.09 -7.11
N ASP A 202 -2.20 12.27 -6.20
CA ASP A 202 -3.63 12.25 -5.83
C ASP A 202 -4.05 13.62 -5.27
N ALA A 203 -3.30 14.18 -4.31
CA ALA A 203 -3.60 15.49 -3.73
C ALA A 203 -3.56 16.63 -4.76
N VAL A 204 -2.55 16.63 -5.64
CA VAL A 204 -2.46 17.59 -6.77
C VAL A 204 -3.69 17.48 -7.68
N SER A 205 -4.10 16.24 -8.01
CA SER A 205 -5.27 16.00 -8.85
C SER A 205 -6.56 16.53 -8.21
N ALA A 206 -6.77 16.25 -6.93
CA ALA A 206 -7.95 16.70 -6.19
C ALA A 206 -7.98 18.22 -6.03
N LEU A 207 -6.87 18.85 -5.66
CA LEU A 207 -6.75 20.30 -5.46
C LEU A 207 -6.84 21.09 -6.77
N SER A 208 -6.57 20.49 -7.90
CA SER A 208 -6.63 21.12 -9.21
C SER A 208 -7.87 20.77 -10.04
N ARG A 209 -8.87 20.10 -9.47
CA ARG A 209 -10.06 19.61 -10.20
C ARG A 209 -10.89 20.73 -10.88
N HIS A 210 -10.94 21.90 -10.26
CA HIS A 210 -11.67 23.07 -10.77
C HIS A 210 -10.69 24.05 -11.39
N ALA A 211 -10.76 24.22 -12.70
CA ALA A 211 -9.79 25.05 -13.46
C ALA A 211 -9.75 26.52 -13.05
N ASP A 212 -10.89 27.04 -12.63
CA ASP A 212 -11.13 28.43 -12.18
C ASP A 212 -10.57 28.73 -10.78
N ARG A 213 -10.28 27.70 -9.98
CA ARG A 213 -9.92 27.84 -8.55
C ARG A 213 -8.66 27.10 -8.14
N ILE A 214 -7.74 26.83 -9.09
CA ILE A 214 -6.52 26.11 -8.79
C ILE A 214 -5.61 26.94 -7.88
N PRO A 215 -5.35 26.52 -6.64
CA PRO A 215 -4.40 27.19 -5.74
C PRO A 215 -2.97 27.10 -6.27
N THR A 216 -2.07 27.90 -5.72
CA THR A 216 -0.63 27.71 -5.95
C THR A 216 -0.14 26.51 -5.16
N LEU A 217 0.36 25.49 -5.88
CA LEU A 217 0.79 24.23 -5.29
C LEU A 217 2.31 24.15 -5.19
N HIS A 218 2.78 23.80 -4.02
CA HIS A 218 4.18 23.48 -3.75
C HIS A 218 4.28 22.03 -3.30
N THR A 219 5.27 21.29 -3.78
CA THR A 219 5.58 19.98 -3.24
C THR A 219 7.02 19.95 -2.74
N LEU A 220 7.27 19.31 -1.60
CA LEU A 220 8.59 19.22 -1.02
C LEU A 220 8.90 17.80 -0.57
N SER A 221 10.02 17.27 -1.06
CA SER A 221 10.57 16.01 -0.57
C SER A 221 12.10 16.10 -0.48
N ARG A 222 12.71 15.16 0.22
CA ARG A 222 14.18 15.15 0.42
C ARG A 222 14.98 15.22 -0.87
N ARG A 223 14.46 14.73 -1.99
CA ARG A 223 15.18 14.63 -3.29
C ARG A 223 14.44 15.30 -4.45
N GLY A 224 13.22 15.77 -4.28
CA GLY A 224 12.42 16.38 -5.34
C GLY A 224 12.01 15.43 -6.47
N LEU A 225 12.20 14.13 -6.30
CA LEU A 225 11.85 13.13 -7.30
C LEU A 225 10.35 12.86 -7.28
N ILE A 226 9.77 12.65 -8.46
CA ILE A 226 8.37 12.26 -8.64
C ILE A 226 8.30 10.91 -9.38
N PRO A 227 7.21 10.14 -9.22
CA PRO A 227 6.98 8.91 -9.96
C PRO A 227 7.06 9.12 -11.47
N LYS A 228 7.58 8.12 -12.19
CA LYS A 228 7.66 8.15 -13.66
C LYS A 228 6.29 7.91 -14.30
N PRO A 229 6.06 8.36 -15.53
CA PRO A 229 4.81 8.08 -16.24
C PRO A 229 4.69 6.61 -16.60
N GLN A 230 3.48 6.08 -16.53
CA GLN A 230 3.12 4.82 -17.14
C GLN A 230 2.92 5.02 -18.65
N THR A 231 3.19 3.98 -19.41
CA THR A 231 2.84 3.86 -20.82
C THR A 231 2.61 2.38 -21.12
N THR A 232 1.92 2.11 -22.21
CA THR A 232 1.83 0.77 -22.76
C THR A 232 3.21 0.33 -23.23
N PHE A 233 3.63 -0.85 -22.83
CA PHE A 233 4.84 -1.50 -23.35
C PHE A 233 4.59 -3.00 -23.47
N HIS A 234 5.21 -3.60 -24.47
CA HIS A 234 5.16 -5.03 -24.68
C HIS A 234 6.47 -5.66 -24.20
N ALA A 235 6.40 -6.60 -23.28
CA ALA A 235 7.57 -7.28 -22.70
C ALA A 235 8.14 -8.34 -23.69
N ASN A 236 8.57 -7.90 -24.86
CA ASN A 236 9.04 -8.78 -25.93
C ASN A 236 10.56 -8.95 -25.98
N ALA A 237 11.31 -8.01 -25.41
CA ALA A 237 12.78 -7.97 -25.51
C ALA A 237 13.47 -8.80 -24.42
N MET A 238 12.77 -9.09 -23.31
CA MET A 238 13.38 -9.79 -22.17
C MET A 238 13.23 -11.30 -22.27
N ARG A 239 14.34 -11.96 -22.64
CA ARG A 239 14.50 -13.41 -22.54
C ARG A 239 15.72 -13.70 -21.68
N GLY A 240 15.50 -14.24 -20.47
CA GLY A 240 16.63 -14.61 -19.60
C GLY A 240 16.16 -15.14 -18.25
N SER A 241 17.03 -15.95 -17.61
CA SER A 241 16.74 -16.58 -16.32
C SER A 241 16.91 -15.65 -15.10
N GLY A 242 17.46 -14.45 -15.30
CA GLY A 242 17.84 -13.56 -14.20
C GLY A 242 19.06 -14.00 -13.40
N GLU A 243 19.79 -15.05 -13.85
CA GLU A 243 20.96 -15.60 -13.18
C GLU A 243 22.04 -14.55 -12.92
N ALA A 244 22.28 -13.66 -13.88
CA ALA A 244 23.25 -12.56 -13.74
C ALA A 244 22.89 -11.63 -12.57
N LEU A 245 21.61 -11.35 -12.34
CA LEU A 245 21.16 -10.56 -11.20
C LEU A 245 21.30 -11.35 -9.88
N LEU A 246 20.90 -12.62 -9.88
CA LEU A 246 20.97 -13.48 -8.70
C LEU A 246 22.41 -13.76 -8.27
N ALA A 247 23.38 -13.83 -9.19
CA ALA A 247 24.80 -14.00 -8.89
C ALA A 247 25.41 -12.82 -8.11
N HIS A 248 24.76 -11.66 -8.09
CA HIS A 248 25.27 -10.45 -7.45
C HIS A 248 24.52 -10.01 -6.20
N THR A 249 23.70 -10.88 -5.60
CA THR A 249 22.94 -10.60 -4.39
C THR A 249 23.78 -10.28 -3.14
N HIS A 250 25.06 -10.59 -3.15
CA HIS A 250 25.99 -10.25 -2.07
C HIS A 250 26.48 -8.79 -2.10
N SER A 251 26.18 -8.00 -3.14
CA SER A 251 26.65 -6.62 -3.30
C SER A 251 25.65 -5.76 -4.06
N LEU A 252 25.00 -4.84 -3.35
CA LEU A 252 24.04 -3.88 -3.92
C LEU A 252 24.64 -3.06 -5.08
N ARG A 253 25.94 -2.71 -4.98
CA ARG A 253 26.62 -1.96 -6.04
C ARG A 253 26.74 -2.76 -7.33
N LYS A 254 27.08 -4.06 -7.23
CA LYS A 254 27.17 -4.96 -8.40
C LYS A 254 25.78 -5.20 -8.96
N LEU A 255 24.80 -5.52 -8.11
CA LEU A 255 23.40 -5.70 -8.52
C LEU A 255 22.86 -4.46 -9.26
N LEU A 256 23.11 -3.25 -8.76
CA LEU A 256 22.69 -2.02 -9.45
C LEU A 256 23.35 -1.85 -10.81
N ARG A 257 24.61 -2.26 -10.96
CA ARG A 257 25.31 -2.24 -12.25
C ARG A 257 24.62 -3.17 -13.24
N GLU A 258 24.32 -4.39 -12.84
CA GLU A 258 23.61 -5.36 -13.68
C GLU A 258 22.20 -4.89 -14.06
N CYS A 259 21.45 -4.32 -13.12
CA CYS A 259 20.16 -3.72 -13.43
C CYS A 259 20.26 -2.60 -14.51
N ARG A 260 21.32 -1.79 -14.46
CA ARG A 260 21.55 -0.74 -15.46
C ARG A 260 22.01 -1.31 -16.80
N THR A 261 22.82 -2.35 -16.79
CA THR A 261 23.24 -3.06 -18.02
C THR A 261 22.03 -3.66 -18.70
N LEU A 262 21.18 -4.36 -17.94
CA LEU A 262 19.91 -4.91 -18.41
C LEU A 262 19.01 -3.86 -19.07
N ALA A 263 18.81 -2.71 -18.42
CA ALA A 263 17.98 -1.64 -18.98
C ALA A 263 18.55 -1.10 -20.32
N ARG A 264 19.87 -0.95 -20.42
CA ARG A 264 20.53 -0.53 -21.66
C ARG A 264 20.44 -1.57 -22.78
N GLU A 265 20.49 -2.85 -22.45
CA GLU A 265 20.32 -3.94 -23.41
C GLU A 265 18.89 -3.95 -23.97
N VAL A 266 17.88 -3.80 -23.12
CA VAL A 266 16.49 -3.64 -23.54
C VAL A 266 16.34 -2.47 -24.51
N GLU A 267 16.89 -1.30 -24.15
CA GLU A 267 16.84 -0.11 -25.01
C GLU A 267 17.56 -0.31 -26.36
N LYS A 268 18.70 -0.98 -26.38
CA LYS A 268 19.42 -1.32 -27.63
C LYS A 268 18.63 -2.24 -28.55
N LEU A 269 17.77 -3.09 -27.98
CA LEU A 269 16.88 -3.98 -28.74
C LEU A 269 15.57 -3.29 -29.14
N GLY A 270 15.45 -1.97 -28.95
CA GLY A 270 14.24 -1.19 -29.24
C GLY A 270 13.12 -1.34 -28.22
N GLY A 271 13.40 -1.95 -27.07
CA GLY A 271 12.45 -2.09 -25.97
C GLY A 271 12.39 -0.86 -25.06
N ASP A 272 11.46 -0.88 -24.11
CA ASP A 272 11.26 0.19 -23.13
C ASP A 272 11.91 -0.22 -21.78
N TRP A 273 12.56 0.74 -21.09
CA TRP A 273 13.15 0.51 -19.77
C TRP A 273 12.16 -0.11 -18.76
N ARG A 274 10.84 0.08 -18.98
CA ARG A 274 9.80 -0.50 -18.13
C ARG A 274 9.77 -2.02 -18.18
N GLU A 275 10.21 -2.60 -19.27
CA GLU A 275 10.39 -4.07 -19.40
C GLU A 275 11.47 -4.56 -18.44
N ALA A 276 12.61 -3.87 -18.39
CA ALA A 276 13.67 -4.19 -17.45
C ALA A 276 13.20 -4.07 -15.99
N VAL A 277 12.45 -3.01 -15.67
CA VAL A 277 11.87 -2.83 -14.33
C VAL A 277 10.86 -3.93 -14.00
N ALA A 278 9.99 -4.33 -14.94
CA ALA A 278 9.04 -5.41 -14.75
C ALA A 278 9.76 -6.75 -14.51
N PHE A 279 10.80 -7.04 -15.27
CA PHE A 279 11.63 -8.23 -15.09
C PHE A 279 12.31 -8.25 -13.72
N ILE A 280 12.98 -7.16 -13.33
CA ILE A 280 13.62 -7.03 -12.01
C ILE A 280 12.58 -7.20 -10.89
N ARG A 281 11.39 -6.65 -11.07
CA ARG A 281 10.29 -6.76 -10.10
C ARG A 281 9.87 -8.21 -9.87
N ASN A 282 9.79 -9.03 -10.90
CA ASN A 282 9.48 -10.45 -10.76
C ASN A 282 10.53 -11.20 -9.94
N LEU A 283 11.79 -10.76 -9.99
CA LEU A 283 12.91 -11.32 -9.23
C LEU A 283 13.08 -10.67 -7.84
N ALA A 284 12.47 -9.49 -7.61
CA ALA A 284 12.69 -8.68 -6.42
C ALA A 284 12.52 -9.46 -5.09
N PRO A 285 11.52 -10.34 -4.90
CA PRO A 285 11.41 -11.13 -3.68
C PRO A 285 12.61 -12.05 -3.44
N SER A 286 13.16 -12.65 -4.50
CA SER A 286 14.33 -13.53 -4.40
C SER A 286 15.63 -12.75 -4.18
N LEU A 287 15.81 -11.66 -4.91
CA LEU A 287 16.93 -10.73 -4.74
C LEU A 287 16.97 -10.15 -3.33
N TRP A 288 15.81 -9.70 -2.82
CA TRP A 288 15.68 -9.10 -1.50
C TRP A 288 16.07 -10.06 -0.38
N ARG A 289 15.54 -11.28 -0.41
CA ARG A 289 15.84 -12.30 0.61
C ARG A 289 17.31 -12.73 0.62
N GLN A 290 17.96 -12.73 -0.53
CA GLN A 290 19.38 -13.12 -0.63
C GLN A 290 20.35 -11.98 -0.30
N LEU A 291 19.90 -10.71 -0.36
CA LEU A 291 20.72 -9.57 0.03
C LEU A 291 21.04 -9.64 1.53
N PRO A 292 22.34 -9.54 1.92
CA PRO A 292 22.71 -9.36 3.32
C PRO A 292 22.02 -8.13 3.94
N GLU A 293 21.78 -8.17 5.24
CA GLU A 293 21.09 -7.07 5.95
C GLU A 293 21.81 -5.72 5.74
N VAL A 294 23.14 -5.69 5.75
CA VAL A 294 23.92 -4.47 5.50
C VAL A 294 23.63 -3.87 4.11
N GLU A 295 23.44 -4.72 3.10
CA GLU A 295 23.12 -4.28 1.74
C GLU A 295 21.65 -3.85 1.62
N ARG A 296 20.72 -4.52 2.32
CA ARG A 296 19.33 -4.06 2.45
C ARG A 296 19.24 -2.70 3.11
N ARG A 297 20.02 -2.44 4.20
CA ARG A 297 20.13 -1.11 4.84
C ARG A 297 20.67 -0.04 3.88
N ARG A 298 21.65 -0.39 3.04
CA ARG A 298 22.18 0.50 1.99
C ARG A 298 21.13 0.81 0.93
N PHE A 299 20.36 -0.19 0.51
CA PHE A 299 19.27 -0.01 -0.43
C PHE A 299 18.23 0.98 0.12
N GLU A 300 17.71 0.76 1.32
CA GLU A 300 16.72 1.65 1.96
C GLU A 300 17.23 3.09 2.07
N ARG A 301 18.49 3.26 2.42
CA ARG A 301 19.09 4.60 2.57
C ARG A 301 19.30 5.33 1.24
N HIS A 302 19.73 4.62 0.20
CA HIS A 302 20.27 5.25 -1.00
C HIS A 302 19.46 5.01 -2.27
N LEU A 303 18.85 3.83 -2.44
CA LEU A 303 18.23 3.40 -3.68
C LEU A 303 16.71 3.27 -3.63
N HIS A 304 16.12 3.04 -2.47
CA HIS A 304 14.68 2.80 -2.31
C HIS A 304 13.84 3.86 -3.05
N VAL A 305 14.12 5.17 -2.85
CA VAL A 305 13.38 6.24 -3.52
C VAL A 305 13.51 6.18 -5.06
N HIS A 306 14.66 5.75 -5.58
CA HIS A 306 14.85 5.58 -7.01
C HIS A 306 14.06 4.37 -7.53
N TRP A 307 14.08 3.24 -6.78
CA TRP A 307 13.24 2.09 -7.09
C TRP A 307 11.76 2.48 -7.10
N ASP A 308 11.29 3.19 -6.10
CA ASP A 308 9.90 3.60 -5.97
C ASP A 308 9.39 4.44 -7.14
N ILE A 309 10.15 5.43 -7.63
CA ILE A 309 9.70 6.27 -8.75
C ILE A 309 9.61 5.51 -10.08
N TYR A 310 10.41 4.46 -10.26
CA TYR A 310 10.34 3.60 -11.45
C TYR A 310 9.27 2.52 -11.35
N ARG A 311 8.99 2.07 -10.15
CA ARG A 311 8.02 1.00 -9.86
C ARG A 311 6.58 1.53 -9.70
N HIS A 312 6.40 2.57 -8.88
CA HIS A 312 5.11 3.21 -8.62
C HIS A 312 4.87 4.35 -9.60
N ARG A 313 4.44 3.99 -10.82
CA ARG A 313 4.27 4.93 -11.92
C ARG A 313 2.91 5.63 -11.87
N LEU A 314 2.82 6.79 -12.51
CA LEU A 314 1.60 7.58 -12.63
C LEU A 314 0.84 7.24 -13.90
N PRO A 315 -0.51 7.22 -13.87
CA PRO A 315 -1.32 7.23 -15.07
C PRO A 315 -0.91 8.38 -16.01
N PRO A 316 -0.94 8.17 -17.35
CA PRO A 316 -0.56 9.22 -18.32
C PRO A 316 -1.35 10.52 -18.12
N GLN A 317 -2.64 10.43 -17.85
CA GLN A 317 -3.53 11.58 -17.62
C GLN A 317 -3.09 12.41 -16.42
N LEU A 318 -2.71 11.75 -15.33
CA LEU A 318 -2.26 12.41 -14.10
C LEU A 318 -0.88 13.04 -14.29
N MET A 319 0.02 12.37 -15.02
CA MET A 319 1.31 12.96 -15.39
C MET A 319 1.13 14.19 -16.28
N ALA A 320 0.28 14.13 -17.30
CA ALA A 320 -0.03 15.28 -18.16
C ALA A 320 -0.58 16.46 -17.35
N ARG A 321 -1.44 16.21 -16.37
CA ARG A 321 -1.97 17.22 -15.44
C ARG A 321 -0.84 17.90 -14.64
N ILE A 322 0.05 17.11 -14.04
CA ILE A 322 1.21 17.60 -13.28
C ILE A 322 2.10 18.48 -14.18
N GLU A 323 2.40 18.04 -15.40
CA GLU A 323 3.22 18.79 -16.35
C GLU A 323 2.55 20.12 -16.80
N THR A 324 1.24 20.11 -17.01
CA THR A 324 0.47 21.33 -17.32
C THR A 324 0.57 22.33 -16.17
N LEU A 325 0.36 21.90 -14.94
CA LEU A 325 0.45 22.77 -13.77
C LEU A 325 1.87 23.31 -13.54
N ARG A 326 2.90 22.50 -13.83
CA ARG A 326 4.30 22.97 -13.78
C ARG A 326 4.59 24.04 -14.82
N ARG A 327 4.15 23.85 -16.07
CA ARG A 327 4.37 24.82 -17.16
C ARG A 327 3.63 26.14 -16.92
N SER A 328 2.43 26.08 -16.33
CA SER A 328 1.66 27.28 -15.98
C SER A 328 2.15 27.98 -14.70
N GLY A 329 3.20 27.46 -14.03
CA GLY A 329 3.70 28.02 -12.77
C GLY A 329 2.81 27.72 -11.55
N LYS A 330 1.70 27.00 -11.71
CA LYS A 330 0.78 26.63 -10.63
C LYS A 330 1.29 25.49 -9.75
N LEU A 331 2.32 24.75 -10.19
CA LEU A 331 2.94 23.68 -9.40
C LEU A 331 4.46 23.82 -9.38
N ARG A 332 5.04 23.93 -8.18
CA ARG A 332 6.50 23.94 -7.96
C ARG A 332 6.93 22.71 -7.20
N ILE A 333 7.84 21.91 -7.78
CA ILE A 333 8.42 20.73 -7.15
C ILE A 333 9.78 21.09 -6.54
N MET A 334 9.92 20.90 -5.23
CA MET A 334 11.09 21.31 -4.48
C MET A 334 11.81 20.12 -3.84
N ALA A 335 13.13 20.26 -3.69
CA ALA A 335 13.99 19.29 -2.99
C ALA A 335 14.59 19.92 -1.74
N GLY A 336 14.43 19.26 -0.59
CA GLY A 336 14.99 19.74 0.67
C GLY A 336 14.40 19.03 1.89
N ARG A 337 14.75 19.54 3.06
CA ARG A 337 14.26 19.03 4.35
C ARG A 337 13.61 20.14 5.15
N ILE A 338 12.39 19.97 5.58
CA ILE A 338 11.72 20.85 6.53
C ILE A 338 12.55 20.86 7.82
N GLN A 339 12.83 22.05 8.31
CA GLN A 339 13.50 22.30 9.57
C GLN A 339 12.50 22.68 10.65
N ARG A 340 11.53 23.55 10.29
CA ARG A 340 10.53 24.06 11.22
C ARG A 340 9.28 24.49 10.47
N VAL A 341 8.12 24.35 11.12
CA VAL A 341 6.85 24.93 10.72
C VAL A 341 6.27 25.69 11.89
N ILE A 342 5.88 26.93 11.68
CA ILE A 342 5.33 27.82 12.71
C ILE A 342 3.94 28.27 12.26
N ALA A 343 2.96 28.16 13.14
CA ALA A 343 1.65 28.75 12.92
C ALA A 343 1.73 30.28 13.03
N ARG A 344 1.11 30.96 12.05
CA ARG A 344 0.98 32.42 11.99
C ARG A 344 -0.47 32.72 11.63
N ASP A 345 -1.28 32.99 12.63
CA ASP A 345 -2.72 33.15 12.48
C ASP A 345 -3.35 31.95 11.75
N GLN A 346 -3.87 32.16 10.55
CA GLN A 346 -4.50 31.12 9.70
C GLN A 346 -3.50 30.46 8.71
N GLN A 347 -2.23 30.86 8.71
CA GLN A 347 -1.22 30.38 7.78
C GLN A 347 -0.09 29.65 8.51
N LEU A 348 0.70 28.89 7.74
CA LEU A 348 1.86 28.19 8.21
C LEU A 348 3.13 28.71 7.55
N GLN A 349 4.09 29.18 8.33
CA GLN A 349 5.41 29.54 7.86
C GLN A 349 6.31 28.31 7.92
N VAL A 350 6.73 27.82 6.76
CA VAL A 350 7.56 26.62 6.59
C VAL A 350 8.99 27.03 6.27
N SER A 351 9.94 26.65 7.10
CA SER A 351 11.36 26.82 6.86
C SER A 351 11.99 25.48 6.49
N TRP A 352 12.75 25.43 5.40
CA TRP A 352 13.42 24.21 4.95
C TRP A 352 14.84 24.51 4.44
N ARG A 353 15.69 23.50 4.48
CA ARG A 353 17.01 23.54 3.84
C ARG A 353 16.91 22.91 2.44
N PRO A 354 17.12 23.68 1.37
CA PRO A 354 17.19 23.17 0.01
C PRO A 354 18.29 22.11 -0.14
N ARG A 355 18.06 21.14 -1.01
CA ARG A 355 19.08 20.15 -1.31
C ARG A 355 20.22 20.78 -2.14
N GLY A 356 21.45 20.66 -1.65
CA GLY A 356 22.63 21.28 -2.27
C GLY A 356 22.79 22.78 -2.02
N GLY A 357 21.94 23.34 -1.14
CA GLY A 357 22.08 24.73 -0.67
C GLY A 357 22.41 24.79 0.81
N ASP A 358 23.17 25.81 1.21
CA ASP A 358 23.58 26.02 2.61
C ASP A 358 22.58 26.91 3.35
N ASN A 359 21.90 27.81 2.67
CA ASN A 359 20.96 28.74 3.27
C ASN A 359 19.56 28.13 3.41
N ALA A 360 18.90 28.38 4.54
CA ALA A 360 17.51 28.07 4.74
C ALA A 360 16.63 28.92 3.83
N ALA A 361 15.58 28.30 3.27
CA ALA A 361 14.51 28.97 2.55
C ALA A 361 13.24 28.97 3.39
N SER A 362 12.35 29.92 3.16
CA SER A 362 11.07 30.03 3.84
C SER A 362 9.92 30.24 2.86
N LEU A 363 8.74 29.72 3.21
CA LEU A 363 7.50 29.83 2.44
C LEU A 363 6.34 29.95 3.41
N THR A 364 5.44 30.90 3.19
CA THR A 364 4.17 30.99 3.91
C THR A 364 3.07 30.37 3.06
N VAL A 365 2.25 29.47 3.64
CA VAL A 365 1.18 28.76 2.96
C VAL A 365 -0.08 28.71 3.81
N ASP A 366 -1.22 28.60 3.14
CA ASP A 366 -2.54 28.50 3.78
C ASP A 366 -2.85 27.07 4.23
N LEU A 367 -2.17 26.07 3.63
CA LEU A 367 -2.37 24.68 3.98
C LEU A 367 -1.06 23.87 3.81
N VAL A 368 -0.78 23.00 4.77
CA VAL A 368 0.24 21.95 4.67
C VAL A 368 -0.43 20.58 4.70
N VAL A 369 -0.14 19.73 3.72
CA VAL A 369 -0.68 18.37 3.58
C VAL A 369 0.43 17.35 3.77
N ASN A 370 0.25 16.41 4.70
CA ASN A 370 1.20 15.32 4.93
C ASN A 370 0.99 14.17 3.92
N ALA A 371 1.85 14.07 2.93
CA ALA A 371 1.83 13.02 1.89
C ALA A 371 3.11 12.14 1.90
N ILE A 372 3.73 11.97 3.08
CA ILE A 372 5.02 11.24 3.19
C ILE A 372 4.89 9.72 3.08
N GLY A 373 3.66 9.19 3.03
CA GLY A 373 3.39 7.76 2.90
C GLY A 373 3.27 7.03 4.25
N PRO A 374 2.93 5.74 4.22
CA PRO A 374 2.66 4.94 5.41
C PRO A 374 3.92 4.67 6.24
N ASN A 375 3.72 4.45 7.56
CA ASN A 375 4.76 4.06 8.48
C ASN A 375 4.66 2.56 8.80
N TYR A 376 5.60 1.77 8.33
CA TYR A 376 5.64 0.34 8.57
C TYR A 376 6.42 -0.07 9.84
N ALA A 377 7.02 0.87 10.55
CA ALA A 377 7.75 0.61 11.79
C ALA A 377 6.77 0.33 12.94
N ILE A 378 6.42 -0.92 13.15
CA ILE A 378 5.44 -1.35 14.17
C ILE A 378 5.88 -0.98 15.60
N GLU A 379 7.19 -0.90 15.86
CA GLU A 379 7.72 -0.52 17.18
C GLU A 379 7.30 0.89 17.60
N ARG A 380 7.03 1.75 16.64
CA ARG A 380 6.61 3.15 16.84
C ARG A 380 5.10 3.35 16.65
N SER A 381 4.37 2.28 16.38
CA SER A 381 2.93 2.36 16.20
C SER A 381 2.25 2.67 17.52
N VAL A 382 1.32 3.62 17.49
CA VAL A 382 0.42 3.96 18.60
C VAL A 382 -0.98 3.35 18.42
N ASP A 383 -1.18 2.60 17.34
CA ASP A 383 -2.43 1.87 17.08
C ASP A 383 -2.63 0.82 18.19
N PRO A 384 -3.78 0.83 18.89
CA PRO A 384 -4.04 -0.07 20.02
C PRO A 384 -3.80 -1.54 19.69
N LEU A 385 -4.16 -1.99 18.50
CA LEU A 385 -3.96 -3.37 18.07
C LEU A 385 -2.46 -3.73 18.02
N PHE A 386 -1.62 -2.85 17.40
CA PHE A 386 -0.18 -3.10 17.35
C PHE A 386 0.49 -3.00 18.71
N VAL A 387 0.02 -2.09 19.57
CA VAL A 387 0.48 -2.01 20.97
C VAL A 387 0.19 -3.32 21.69
N SER A 388 -1.06 -3.79 21.66
CA SER A 388 -1.50 -5.05 22.27
C SER A 388 -0.69 -6.26 21.75
N LEU A 389 -0.49 -6.37 20.43
CA LEU A 389 0.27 -7.46 19.81
C LEU A 389 1.73 -7.51 20.28
N ARG A 390 2.37 -6.34 20.43
CA ARG A 390 3.76 -6.24 20.92
C ARG A 390 3.85 -6.59 22.41
N GLU A 391 2.98 -6.03 23.23
CA GLU A 391 2.94 -6.27 24.68
C GLU A 391 2.67 -7.74 25.01
N ALA A 392 1.79 -8.38 24.21
CA ALA A 392 1.53 -9.81 24.33
C ALA A 392 2.66 -10.69 23.74
N GLY A 393 3.69 -10.07 23.12
CA GLY A 393 4.80 -10.79 22.47
C GLY A 393 4.36 -11.65 21.28
N LEU A 394 3.22 -11.36 20.66
CA LEU A 394 2.65 -12.15 19.56
C LEU A 394 3.27 -11.85 18.20
N VAL A 395 3.95 -10.71 18.07
CA VAL A 395 4.62 -10.26 16.84
C VAL A 395 5.97 -9.66 17.15
N SER A 396 6.87 -9.69 16.17
CA SER A 396 8.16 -8.98 16.20
C SER A 396 8.35 -8.15 14.94
N ALA A 397 9.10 -7.04 15.08
CA ALA A 397 9.47 -6.21 13.95
C ALA A 397 10.58 -6.87 13.12
N ASP A 398 10.61 -6.55 11.81
CA ASP A 398 11.76 -6.81 10.97
C ASP A 398 12.97 -5.98 11.42
N ALA A 399 14.18 -6.50 11.24
CA ALA A 399 15.45 -5.85 11.61
C ALA A 399 15.66 -4.47 10.96
N LEU A 400 14.97 -4.17 9.87
CA LEU A 400 15.00 -2.89 9.16
C LEU A 400 13.80 -2.00 9.48
N ASN A 401 12.88 -2.45 10.34
CA ASN A 401 11.61 -1.78 10.63
C ASN A 401 10.75 -1.52 9.37
N LEU A 402 10.78 -2.43 8.41
CA LEU A 402 10.00 -2.38 7.18
C LEU A 402 8.63 -3.05 7.30
N GLY A 403 8.34 -3.67 8.42
CA GLY A 403 7.09 -4.36 8.70
C GLY A 403 7.20 -5.39 9.80
N LEU A 404 6.36 -6.41 9.70
CA LEU A 404 6.35 -7.57 10.58
C LEU A 404 7.38 -8.61 10.12
N ARG A 405 8.05 -9.23 11.07
CA ARG A 405 8.78 -10.46 10.80
C ARG A 405 7.78 -11.59 10.61
N THR A 406 7.85 -12.25 9.46
CA THR A 406 6.92 -13.33 9.11
C THR A 406 7.66 -14.59 8.68
N GLY A 407 7.02 -15.71 8.92
CA GLY A 407 7.43 -17.01 8.40
C GLY A 407 6.68 -17.33 7.10
N ARG A 408 6.66 -18.63 6.77
CA ARG A 408 5.97 -19.14 5.59
C ARG A 408 4.49 -18.77 5.61
N PHE A 409 3.92 -18.42 4.47
CA PHE A 409 2.51 -18.00 4.29
C PHE A 409 2.08 -16.77 5.12
N GLY A 410 3.02 -15.95 5.60
CA GLY A 410 2.72 -14.81 6.44
C GLY A 410 2.47 -15.14 7.92
N ALA A 411 2.86 -16.32 8.39
CA ALA A 411 2.79 -16.66 9.81
C ALA A 411 3.57 -15.64 10.65
N CYS A 412 2.93 -14.97 11.60
CA CYS A 412 3.60 -13.98 12.45
C CYS A 412 4.68 -14.65 13.31
N VAL A 413 5.85 -14.02 13.38
CA VAL A 413 6.95 -14.49 14.25
C VAL A 413 6.87 -13.71 15.57
N ASP A 414 6.79 -14.44 16.67
CA ASP A 414 6.67 -13.92 18.01
C ASP A 414 7.98 -13.30 18.55
N ALA A 415 7.95 -12.78 19.77
CA ALA A 415 9.10 -12.18 20.44
C ALA A 415 10.21 -13.20 20.74
N GLN A 416 9.91 -14.50 20.78
CA GLN A 416 10.85 -15.60 20.97
C GLN A 416 11.44 -16.12 19.65
N GLY A 417 10.99 -15.58 18.51
CA GLY A 417 11.43 -15.98 17.19
C GLY A 417 10.70 -17.20 16.61
N CYS A 418 9.59 -17.63 17.22
CA CYS A 418 8.79 -18.76 16.77
C CYS A 418 7.67 -18.30 15.83
N ALA A 419 7.51 -18.98 14.69
CA ALA A 419 6.42 -18.72 13.77
C ALA A 419 5.10 -19.28 14.32
N SER A 420 4.07 -18.45 14.37
CA SER A 420 2.75 -18.82 14.86
C SER A 420 2.04 -19.79 13.91
N ARG A 421 1.28 -20.73 14.49
CA ARG A 421 0.35 -21.59 13.73
C ARG A 421 -1.07 -21.03 13.68
N HIS A 422 -1.35 -19.96 14.44
CA HIS A 422 -2.68 -19.43 14.67
C HIS A 422 -2.83 -17.95 14.33
N LEU A 423 -1.70 -17.21 14.16
CA LEU A 423 -1.70 -15.80 13.83
C LEU A 423 -0.91 -15.56 12.54
N TYR A 424 -1.58 -14.98 11.54
CA TYR A 424 -1.02 -14.68 10.24
C TYR A 424 -1.17 -13.20 9.93
N TYR A 425 -0.31 -12.69 9.07
CA TYR A 425 -0.42 -11.34 8.50
C TYR A 425 -0.52 -11.42 6.98
N LEU A 426 -1.43 -10.63 6.40
CA LEU A 426 -1.61 -10.49 4.96
C LEU A 426 -1.77 -9.01 4.61
N GLY A 427 -0.75 -8.41 4.02
CA GLY A 427 -0.79 -6.98 3.69
C GLY A 427 0.59 -6.37 3.44
N PRO A 428 0.65 -5.03 3.37
CA PRO A 428 1.86 -4.31 2.97
C PRO A 428 3.08 -4.49 3.90
N MET A 429 2.90 -4.88 5.16
CA MET A 429 4.03 -5.13 6.07
C MET A 429 4.80 -6.41 5.76
N LEU A 430 4.29 -7.28 4.85
CA LEU A 430 5.06 -8.37 4.28
C LEU A 430 6.28 -7.89 3.47
N ARG A 431 6.38 -6.57 3.22
CA ARG A 431 7.54 -5.97 2.51
C ARG A 431 8.87 -6.20 3.21
N ALA A 432 8.88 -6.55 4.48
CA ALA A 432 10.07 -6.97 5.21
C ALA A 432 10.78 -8.14 4.50
N ASP A 433 10.02 -9.12 4.04
CA ASP A 433 10.51 -10.32 3.32
C ASP A 433 10.22 -10.27 1.81
N HIS A 434 9.21 -9.50 1.40
CA HIS A 434 8.72 -9.37 0.04
C HIS A 434 8.62 -7.88 -0.33
N LEU A 435 9.72 -7.28 -0.77
CA LEU A 435 9.85 -5.83 -1.01
C LEU A 435 8.66 -5.21 -1.76
N ASP A 436 8.03 -5.97 -2.64
CA ASP A 436 6.93 -5.54 -3.49
C ASP A 436 5.52 -5.91 -3.00
N ALA A 437 5.38 -6.48 -1.79
CA ALA A 437 4.09 -6.88 -1.19
C ALA A 437 3.15 -5.70 -0.85
N THR A 438 3.17 -4.64 -1.65
CA THR A 438 2.31 -3.45 -1.52
C THR A 438 1.38 -3.27 -2.72
N ALA A 439 1.52 -4.07 -3.79
CA ALA A 439 0.67 -3.99 -4.96
C ALA A 439 -0.39 -5.11 -4.96
N ALA A 440 -1.53 -4.83 -5.63
CA ALA A 440 -2.70 -5.72 -5.63
C ALA A 440 -2.38 -7.13 -6.14
N ALA A 441 -1.59 -7.26 -7.21
CA ALA A 441 -1.26 -8.56 -7.78
C ALA A 441 -0.49 -9.45 -6.79
N GLU A 442 0.55 -8.89 -6.14
CA GLU A 442 1.34 -9.62 -5.16
C GLU A 442 0.53 -9.98 -3.91
N LEU A 443 -0.32 -9.06 -3.44
CA LEU A 443 -1.22 -9.32 -2.31
C LEU A 443 -2.28 -10.36 -2.64
N ARG A 444 -2.80 -10.40 -3.88
CA ARG A 444 -3.66 -11.47 -4.37
C ARG A 444 -2.97 -12.83 -4.27
N ASP A 445 -1.75 -12.95 -4.84
CA ASP A 445 -0.99 -14.20 -4.83
C ASP A 445 -0.65 -14.67 -3.41
N HIS A 446 -0.41 -13.75 -2.47
CA HIS A 446 -0.25 -14.07 -1.05
C HIS A 446 -1.55 -14.56 -0.43
N ALA A 447 -2.71 -13.95 -0.75
CA ALA A 447 -4.01 -14.34 -0.25
C ALA A 447 -4.40 -15.76 -0.73
N GLU A 448 -4.18 -16.06 -2.00
CA GLU A 448 -4.46 -17.37 -2.58
C GLU A 448 -3.60 -18.48 -1.94
N ARG A 449 -2.29 -18.23 -1.80
CA ARG A 449 -1.38 -19.17 -1.14
C ARG A 449 -1.72 -19.40 0.33
N LEU A 450 -2.12 -18.35 1.05
CA LEU A 450 -2.56 -18.47 2.43
C LEU A 450 -3.88 -19.24 2.53
N ALA A 451 -4.86 -18.96 1.66
CA ALA A 451 -6.13 -19.66 1.63
C ALA A 451 -5.92 -21.17 1.39
N SER A 452 -5.11 -21.54 0.38
CA SER A 452 -4.77 -22.94 0.11
C SER A 452 -4.10 -23.61 1.32
N HIS A 453 -3.12 -22.94 1.94
CA HIS A 453 -2.46 -23.46 3.14
C HIS A 453 -3.45 -23.72 4.29
N LEU A 454 -4.39 -22.79 4.53
CA LEU A 454 -5.37 -22.91 5.61
C LEU A 454 -6.48 -23.95 5.30
N ALA A 455 -6.78 -24.20 4.01
CA ALA A 455 -7.69 -25.24 3.58
C ALA A 455 -7.08 -26.65 3.76
N ASP A 456 -5.80 -26.81 3.45
CA ASP A 456 -5.09 -28.10 3.49
C ASP A 456 -4.61 -28.46 4.90
N ALA A 457 -4.40 -27.47 5.76
CA ALA A 457 -3.86 -27.69 7.10
C ALA A 457 -4.86 -28.49 7.94
N ARG A 458 -4.46 -29.69 8.35
CA ARG A 458 -5.07 -30.42 9.46
C ARG A 458 -4.66 -29.74 10.77
N LEU A 459 -5.21 -28.55 10.98
CA LEU A 459 -4.95 -27.73 12.18
C LEU A 459 -5.74 -28.27 13.36
#